data_56380506385a39d694930a6a9ca240c3
#
_entry.id   56380506385a39d694930a6a9ca240c3
#
_cell.length_a   1.000
_cell.length_b   1.000
_cell.length_c   1.000
_cell.angle_alpha   90.00
_cell.angle_beta   90.00
_cell.angle_gamma   90.00
#
_symmetry.space_group_name_H-M   'P 1'
#
loop_
_entity.id
_entity.type
_entity.pdbx_description
1 polymer ?
#
loop_
_entity_poly.entity_id
_entity_poly.type
_entity_poly.pdbx_seq_one_letter_code
_entity_poly.pdbx_strand_id
1 'polypeptide(L)'
;MKKQVFAVGVLLLSGYAIAASGSHWEYTGEAGAENWAKLSPDFAACAGKNQSPINLTGFIEAQLKPIAFSYQAGSTEILNNGHTVQVNAAAGSSIQVDGVQFDLKQFHFHAPSENLIKGKSYPLEAHLVHADTNGNLAVVAVMFNEGKASQALEKAWAQMPQKAGEKMSLAAKLSPLEILPKKRDYYRFNGSLTTPPCSEGVRWLVMKHPLTASKAQIEEFAHVMHHPNNRPVQAVNARPVLQ
;
A
#
# COMPACT_ATOMS: atom_id res chain seq x y z
N MET A 1 -35.52 -3.02 -64.63
CA MET A 1 -34.48 -3.29 -63.67
C MET A 1 -34.63 -2.30 -62.53
N LYS A 2 -35.21 -2.72 -61.37
CA LYS A 2 -35.41 -1.87 -60.18
C LYS A 2 -34.28 -2.15 -59.23
N LYS A 3 -33.46 -1.14 -58.95
CA LYS A 3 -32.37 -1.22 -57.92
C LYS A 3 -33.02 -1.01 -56.55
N GLN A 4 -32.95 -2.03 -55.71
CA GLN A 4 -33.25 -1.90 -54.27
C GLN A 4 -32.04 -1.37 -53.55
N VAL A 5 -32.18 -0.26 -52.83
CA VAL A 5 -31.20 0.29 -51.94
C VAL A 5 -31.49 -0.26 -50.54
N PHE A 6 -30.60 -1.08 -49.99
CA PHE A 6 -30.69 -1.50 -48.62
C PHE A 6 -30.05 -0.40 -47.75
N ALA A 7 -30.85 0.21 -46.91
CA ALA A 7 -30.36 1.11 -45.85
C ALA A 7 -29.89 0.23 -44.66
N VAL A 8 -28.60 0.26 -44.39
CA VAL A 8 -28.02 -0.36 -43.19
C VAL A 8 -28.20 0.63 -42.02
N GLY A 9 -29.13 0.33 -41.15
CA GLY A 9 -29.33 1.06 -39.91
C GLY A 9 -28.18 0.72 -38.92
N VAL A 10 -27.31 1.69 -38.64
CA VAL A 10 -26.32 1.60 -37.55
C VAL A 10 -27.04 1.82 -36.24
N LEU A 11 -27.27 0.76 -35.47
CA LEU A 11 -27.70 0.86 -34.07
C LEU A 11 -26.49 1.35 -33.25
N LEU A 12 -26.54 2.61 -32.85
CA LEU A 12 -25.68 3.14 -31.82
C LEU A 12 -26.09 2.54 -30.44
N LEU A 13 -25.44 1.48 -30.03
CA LEU A 13 -25.49 1.00 -28.66
C LEU A 13 -24.76 2.01 -27.80
N SER A 14 -25.51 2.93 -27.18
CA SER A 14 -25.05 3.76 -26.09
C SER A 14 -24.74 2.85 -24.90
N GLY A 15 -23.48 2.43 -24.80
CA GLY A 15 -22.97 1.75 -23.62
C GLY A 15 -23.06 2.70 -22.42
N TYR A 16 -24.05 2.49 -21.57
CA TYR A 16 -24.02 3.04 -20.21
C TYR A 16 -22.81 2.39 -19.52
N ALA A 17 -21.75 3.18 -19.34
CA ALA A 17 -20.70 2.84 -18.39
C ALA A 17 -21.36 2.83 -17.00
N ILE A 18 -21.75 1.65 -16.54
CA ILE A 18 -22.06 1.44 -15.13
C ILE A 18 -20.72 1.67 -14.41
N ALA A 19 -20.56 2.87 -13.84
CA ALA A 19 -19.53 3.07 -12.85
C ALA A 19 -19.78 2.00 -11.77
N ALA A 20 -18.89 1.01 -11.67
CA ALA A 20 -18.90 0.09 -10.56
C ALA A 20 -18.77 0.95 -9.30
N SER A 21 -19.88 1.15 -8.58
CA SER A 21 -19.87 1.73 -7.25
C SER A 21 -19.10 0.73 -6.39
N GLY A 22 -17.81 0.97 -6.19
CA GLY A 22 -17.02 0.18 -5.28
C GLY A 22 -17.75 0.16 -3.94
N SER A 23 -17.97 -1.03 -3.38
CA SER A 23 -18.64 -1.15 -2.10
C SER A 23 -17.85 -0.35 -1.07
N HIS A 24 -18.54 0.52 -0.33
CA HIS A 24 -17.94 1.31 0.74
C HIS A 24 -17.44 0.38 1.85
N TRP A 25 -16.25 0.66 2.35
CA TRP A 25 -15.64 -0.08 3.46
C TRP A 25 -14.93 0.89 4.40
N GLU A 26 -14.77 0.50 5.65
CA GLU A 26 -14.12 1.25 6.70
C GLU A 26 -13.18 0.32 7.50
N TYR A 27 -12.39 0.87 8.41
CA TYR A 27 -11.56 0.05 9.29
C TYR A 27 -12.32 -0.49 10.50
N THR A 28 -13.44 0.12 10.88
CA THR A 28 -14.25 -0.22 12.07
C THR A 28 -15.75 -0.18 11.76
N GLY A 29 -16.57 -0.66 12.69
CA GLY A 29 -18.03 -0.66 12.58
C GLY A 29 -18.57 -1.72 11.59
N GLU A 30 -19.79 -1.54 11.11
CA GLU A 30 -20.46 -2.50 10.23
C GLU A 30 -19.73 -2.74 8.91
N ALA A 31 -19.06 -1.71 8.38
CA ALA A 31 -18.21 -1.80 7.19
C ALA A 31 -16.73 -2.11 7.53
N GLY A 32 -16.44 -2.52 8.78
CA GLY A 32 -15.12 -2.75 9.33
C GLY A 32 -14.45 -4.03 8.82
N ALA A 33 -13.16 -4.17 9.18
CA ALA A 33 -12.27 -5.19 8.63
C ALA A 33 -12.76 -6.64 8.83
N GLU A 34 -13.49 -6.93 9.90
CA GLU A 34 -14.09 -8.23 10.15
C GLU A 34 -15.25 -8.57 9.19
N ASN A 35 -15.81 -7.58 8.53
CA ASN A 35 -16.95 -7.75 7.64
C ASN A 35 -16.60 -7.60 6.15
N TRP A 36 -15.39 -7.15 5.81
CA TRP A 36 -15.01 -6.84 4.42
C TRP A 36 -15.39 -7.93 3.40
N ALA A 37 -15.12 -9.19 3.73
CA ALA A 37 -15.44 -10.31 2.83
C ALA A 37 -16.94 -10.46 2.53
N LYS A 38 -17.81 -9.83 3.33
CA LYS A 38 -19.28 -9.89 3.19
C LYS A 38 -19.85 -8.65 2.50
N LEU A 39 -19.07 -7.56 2.41
CA LEU A 39 -19.55 -6.30 1.85
C LEU A 39 -19.74 -6.35 0.34
N SER A 40 -18.95 -7.19 -0.34
CA SER A 40 -19.04 -7.38 -1.80
C SER A 40 -18.46 -8.74 -2.18
N PRO A 41 -18.99 -9.39 -3.24
CA PRO A 41 -18.35 -10.56 -3.85
C PRO A 41 -16.89 -10.30 -4.27
N ASP A 42 -16.56 -9.08 -4.69
CA ASP A 42 -15.22 -8.66 -5.08
C ASP A 42 -14.24 -8.66 -3.90
N PHE A 43 -14.74 -8.63 -2.66
CA PHE A 43 -13.93 -8.64 -1.44
C PHE A 43 -13.83 -10.04 -0.79
N ALA A 44 -14.31 -11.07 -1.45
CA ALA A 44 -14.29 -12.45 -0.92
C ALA A 44 -12.88 -12.90 -0.48
N ALA A 45 -11.82 -12.42 -1.15
CA ALA A 45 -10.44 -12.72 -0.77
C ALA A 45 -10.07 -12.23 0.63
N CYS A 46 -10.80 -11.27 1.22
CA CYS A 46 -10.55 -10.79 2.59
C CYS A 46 -10.77 -11.90 3.66
N ALA A 47 -11.49 -12.98 3.33
CA ALA A 47 -11.62 -14.20 4.15
C ALA A 47 -10.57 -15.28 3.80
N GLY A 48 -9.57 -14.97 3.00
CA GLY A 48 -8.52 -15.88 2.54
C GLY A 48 -7.60 -16.37 3.68
N LYS A 49 -6.70 -17.28 3.35
CA LYS A 49 -5.81 -17.90 4.33
C LYS A 49 -4.40 -17.29 4.37
N ASN A 50 -4.04 -16.51 3.34
CA ASN A 50 -2.73 -15.86 3.24
C ASN A 50 -2.85 -14.33 3.37
N GLN A 51 -3.66 -13.89 4.31
CA GLN A 51 -3.99 -12.48 4.51
C GLN A 51 -2.90 -11.71 5.25
N SER A 52 -2.80 -10.40 4.96
CA SER A 52 -1.96 -9.41 5.63
C SER A 52 -2.85 -8.36 6.33
N PRO A 53 -2.30 -7.66 7.37
CA PRO A 53 -0.95 -7.78 7.94
C PRO A 53 -0.80 -9.01 8.83
N ILE A 54 0.44 -9.27 9.30
CA ILE A 54 0.71 -10.36 10.26
C ILE A 54 1.57 -9.88 11.44
N ASN A 55 1.59 -10.67 12.51
CA ASN A 55 2.64 -10.57 13.51
C ASN A 55 3.83 -11.43 13.06
N LEU A 56 4.93 -10.78 12.67
CA LEU A 56 6.15 -11.45 12.22
C LEU A 56 6.85 -12.10 13.43
N THR A 57 6.72 -13.42 13.51
CA THR A 57 7.32 -14.29 14.54
C THR A 57 7.70 -15.62 13.90
N GLY A 58 8.33 -16.53 14.68
CA GLY A 58 8.65 -17.88 14.18
C GLY A 58 9.59 -17.85 12.96
N PHE A 59 10.57 -16.95 13.00
CA PHE A 59 11.48 -16.72 11.88
C PHE A 59 12.27 -17.96 11.48
N ILE A 60 12.36 -18.15 10.17
CA ILE A 60 13.21 -19.17 9.55
C ILE A 60 14.40 -18.46 8.94
N GLU A 61 15.61 -18.87 9.36
CA GLU A 61 16.85 -18.35 8.80
C GLU A 61 16.96 -18.71 7.32
N ALA A 62 17.21 -17.71 6.49
CA ALA A 62 17.34 -17.85 5.06
C ALA A 62 18.43 -16.92 4.51
N GLN A 63 19.08 -17.35 3.44
CA GLN A 63 20.03 -16.49 2.71
C GLN A 63 19.24 -15.58 1.74
N LEU A 64 18.56 -14.57 2.30
CA LEU A 64 17.84 -13.60 1.50
C LEU A 64 18.81 -12.75 0.68
N LYS A 65 18.60 -12.70 -0.62
CA LYS A 65 19.39 -11.84 -1.51
C LYS A 65 19.03 -10.38 -1.24
N PRO A 66 20.01 -9.45 -1.31
CA PRO A 66 19.73 -8.03 -1.20
C PRO A 66 18.70 -7.57 -2.25
N ILE A 67 17.78 -6.69 -1.83
CA ILE A 67 16.89 -6.00 -2.76
C ILE A 67 17.70 -4.93 -3.49
N ALA A 68 17.70 -4.95 -4.82
CA ALA A 68 18.27 -3.86 -5.60
C ALA A 68 17.22 -2.75 -5.75
N PHE A 69 17.53 -1.56 -5.23
CA PHE A 69 16.66 -0.39 -5.31
C PHE A 69 17.17 0.56 -6.39
N SER A 70 16.33 0.87 -7.37
CA SER A 70 16.57 1.85 -8.43
C SER A 70 15.52 2.94 -8.34
N TYR A 71 15.56 3.75 -7.28
CA TYR A 71 14.60 4.82 -7.04
C TYR A 71 15.15 6.17 -7.50
N GLN A 72 14.31 6.90 -8.19
CA GLN A 72 14.59 8.27 -8.65
C GLN A 72 13.76 9.27 -7.85
N ALA A 73 14.28 10.47 -7.66
CA ALA A 73 13.51 11.57 -7.12
C ALA A 73 12.49 12.04 -8.15
N GLY A 74 11.21 12.05 -7.81
CA GLY A 74 10.20 12.43 -8.79
C GLY A 74 8.76 12.33 -8.34
N SER A 75 8.50 11.92 -7.11
CA SER A 75 7.13 11.99 -6.57
C SER A 75 6.68 13.45 -6.54
N THR A 76 5.55 13.74 -7.16
CA THR A 76 5.06 15.12 -7.34
C THR A 76 3.64 15.33 -6.85
N GLU A 77 2.91 14.26 -6.54
CA GLU A 77 1.52 14.31 -6.08
C GLU A 77 1.34 13.55 -4.78
N ILE A 78 0.65 14.16 -3.84
CA ILE A 78 0.15 13.54 -2.62
C ILE A 78 -1.37 13.64 -2.60
N LEU A 79 -2.06 12.60 -2.16
CA LEU A 79 -3.51 12.56 -2.05
C LEU A 79 -3.96 11.92 -0.75
N ASN A 80 -5.09 12.37 -0.24
CA ASN A 80 -5.85 11.70 0.80
C ASN A 80 -6.98 10.94 0.12
N ASN A 81 -6.93 9.60 0.10
CA ASN A 81 -7.95 8.78 -0.55
C ASN A 81 -9.10 8.37 0.39
N GLY A 82 -9.14 8.93 1.61
CA GLY A 82 -10.11 8.60 2.66
C GLY A 82 -9.68 7.45 3.57
N HIS A 83 -8.71 6.63 3.13
CA HIS A 83 -8.21 5.48 3.91
C HIS A 83 -6.74 5.62 4.28
N THR A 84 -6.01 6.47 3.58
CA THR A 84 -4.62 6.85 3.88
C THR A 84 -4.22 8.10 3.12
N VAL A 85 -3.08 8.65 3.49
CA VAL A 85 -2.36 9.64 2.69
C VAL A 85 -1.33 8.91 1.84
N GLN A 86 -1.45 9.07 0.52
CA GLN A 86 -0.67 8.36 -0.48
C GLN A 86 0.15 9.34 -1.32
N VAL A 87 1.38 8.97 -1.63
CA VAL A 87 2.24 9.68 -2.57
C VAL A 87 2.40 8.84 -3.84
N ASN A 88 2.01 9.41 -4.98
CA ASN A 88 2.15 8.75 -6.27
C ASN A 88 3.60 8.84 -6.76
N ALA A 89 4.15 7.71 -7.18
CA ALA A 89 5.50 7.64 -7.70
C ALA A 89 5.54 8.04 -9.17
N ALA A 90 6.55 8.83 -9.53
CA ALA A 90 6.86 9.02 -10.94
C ALA A 90 7.44 7.73 -11.55
N ALA A 91 7.25 7.55 -12.85
CA ALA A 91 7.84 6.43 -13.58
C ALA A 91 9.38 6.40 -13.48
N GLY A 92 9.96 5.19 -13.54
CA GLY A 92 11.40 4.99 -13.50
C GLY A 92 11.98 4.57 -12.16
N SER A 93 11.15 4.47 -11.11
CA SER A 93 11.53 3.88 -9.82
C SER A 93 11.13 2.42 -9.76
N SER A 94 12.05 1.53 -9.35
CA SER A 94 11.79 0.08 -9.27
C SER A 94 12.63 -0.59 -8.18
N ILE A 95 12.24 -1.81 -7.85
CA ILE A 95 13.06 -2.78 -7.12
C ILE A 95 13.28 -4.03 -7.96
N GLN A 96 14.37 -4.74 -7.71
CA GLN A 96 14.59 -6.08 -8.23
C GLN A 96 14.70 -7.07 -7.06
N VAL A 97 13.87 -8.10 -7.10
CA VAL A 97 13.79 -9.17 -6.08
C VAL A 97 13.77 -10.51 -6.80
N ASP A 98 14.69 -11.41 -6.45
CA ASP A 98 14.83 -12.73 -7.09
C ASP A 98 14.93 -12.71 -8.63
N GLY A 99 15.54 -11.67 -9.18
CA GLY A 99 15.67 -11.49 -10.63
C GLY A 99 14.44 -10.89 -11.32
N VAL A 100 13.35 -10.63 -10.58
CA VAL A 100 12.14 -10.00 -11.11
C VAL A 100 12.14 -8.51 -10.77
N GLN A 101 11.89 -7.65 -11.75
CA GLN A 101 11.71 -6.22 -11.56
C GLN A 101 10.26 -5.91 -11.22
N PHE A 102 10.08 -5.01 -10.23
CA PHE A 102 8.79 -4.46 -9.82
C PHE A 102 8.89 -2.94 -9.83
N ASP A 103 8.06 -2.28 -10.62
CA ASP A 103 8.02 -0.81 -10.70
C ASP A 103 7.23 -0.23 -9.53
N LEU A 104 7.78 0.80 -8.89
CA LEU A 104 7.10 1.52 -7.82
C LEU A 104 5.88 2.27 -8.38
N LYS A 105 4.73 2.05 -7.76
CA LYS A 105 3.46 2.71 -8.13
C LYS A 105 3.15 3.86 -7.19
N GLN A 106 3.25 3.63 -5.90
CA GLN A 106 2.93 4.61 -4.86
C GLN A 106 3.52 4.16 -3.52
N PHE A 107 3.54 5.06 -2.55
CA PHE A 107 3.72 4.71 -1.15
C PHE A 107 2.71 5.46 -0.27
N HIS A 108 2.34 4.86 0.84
CA HIS A 108 1.33 5.36 1.76
C HIS A 108 1.65 4.94 3.19
N PHE A 109 0.84 5.41 4.14
CA PHE A 109 1.17 5.28 5.56
C PHE A 109 0.00 4.74 6.38
N HIS A 110 0.34 4.08 7.49
CA HIS A 110 -0.57 3.55 8.49
C HIS A 110 -0.14 3.97 9.89
N ALA A 111 -1.09 4.42 10.71
CA ALA A 111 -0.89 4.73 12.12
C ALA A 111 -2.04 4.14 12.96
N PRO A 112 -1.71 3.24 13.93
CA PRO A 112 -0.42 2.59 14.14
C PRO A 112 -0.04 1.63 13.00
N SER A 113 1.13 0.97 13.13
CA SER A 113 1.59 -0.01 12.14
C SER A 113 0.59 -1.14 11.96
N GLU A 114 0.49 -1.65 10.73
CA GLU A 114 -0.32 -2.81 10.39
C GLU A 114 0.39 -4.10 10.78
N ASN A 115 1.65 -4.28 10.35
CA ASN A 115 2.43 -5.42 10.76
C ASN A 115 2.97 -5.22 12.18
N LEU A 116 3.06 -6.33 12.92
CA LEU A 116 3.79 -6.38 14.18
C LEU A 116 5.10 -7.13 13.98
N ILE A 117 6.13 -6.76 14.71
CA ILE A 117 7.40 -7.51 14.74
C ILE A 117 7.61 -8.02 16.16
N LYS A 118 7.57 -9.34 16.36
CA LYS A 118 7.66 -9.98 17.69
C LYS A 118 6.64 -9.41 18.69
N GLY A 119 5.42 -9.14 18.23
CA GLY A 119 4.34 -8.57 19.02
C GLY A 119 4.40 -7.05 19.22
N LYS A 120 5.49 -6.40 18.77
CA LYS A 120 5.62 -4.94 18.86
C LYS A 120 4.89 -4.25 17.73
N SER A 121 3.99 -3.31 18.06
CA SER A 121 3.44 -2.31 17.14
C SER A 121 4.36 -1.08 17.10
N TYR A 122 4.33 -0.36 15.99
CA TYR A 122 5.07 0.88 15.78
C TYR A 122 4.09 2.03 15.56
N PRO A 123 4.46 3.27 15.94
CA PRO A 123 3.56 4.42 15.78
C PRO A 123 3.15 4.72 14.34
N LEU A 124 4.02 4.36 13.36
CA LEU A 124 3.80 4.60 11.94
C LEU A 124 4.47 3.51 11.11
N GLU A 125 3.84 3.11 10.00
CA GLU A 125 4.39 2.20 9.00
C GLU A 125 4.17 2.79 7.61
N ALA A 126 5.20 2.74 6.75
CA ALA A 126 5.08 3.10 5.35
C ALA A 126 5.07 1.83 4.49
N HIS A 127 4.22 1.80 3.49
CA HIS A 127 4.16 0.75 2.45
C HIS A 127 4.52 1.33 1.10
N LEU A 128 5.61 0.84 0.50
CA LEU A 128 6.00 1.18 -0.87
C LEU A 128 5.51 0.05 -1.79
N VAL A 129 4.50 0.32 -2.58
CA VAL A 129 3.79 -0.67 -3.40
C VAL A 129 4.37 -0.70 -4.80
N HIS A 130 4.76 -1.89 -5.23
CA HIS A 130 5.35 -2.14 -6.54
C HIS A 130 4.57 -3.20 -7.30
N ALA A 131 4.62 -3.13 -8.62
CA ALA A 131 4.03 -4.16 -9.51
C ALA A 131 5.00 -4.54 -10.63
N ASP A 132 5.05 -5.82 -10.96
CA ASP A 132 5.72 -6.30 -12.16
C ASP A 132 4.85 -6.11 -13.42
N THR A 133 5.37 -6.51 -14.58
CA THR A 133 4.66 -6.40 -15.86
C THR A 133 3.43 -7.31 -15.96
N ASN A 134 3.31 -8.33 -15.11
CA ASN A 134 2.17 -9.24 -15.04
C ASN A 134 1.12 -8.82 -13.99
N GLY A 135 1.38 -7.70 -13.26
CA GLY A 135 0.50 -7.23 -12.20
C GLY A 135 0.74 -7.91 -10.84
N ASN A 136 1.77 -8.76 -10.69
CA ASN A 136 2.14 -9.29 -9.38
C ASN A 136 2.68 -8.16 -8.51
N LEU A 137 2.38 -8.20 -7.21
CA LEU A 137 2.73 -7.13 -6.28
C LEU A 137 3.88 -7.51 -5.36
N ALA A 138 4.72 -6.52 -5.07
CA ALA A 138 5.69 -6.55 -3.99
C ALA A 138 5.57 -5.27 -3.15
N VAL A 139 5.52 -5.42 -1.83
CA VAL A 139 5.42 -4.29 -0.90
C VAL A 139 6.65 -4.27 0.00
N VAL A 140 7.34 -3.13 0.01
CA VAL A 140 8.39 -2.84 1.00
C VAL A 140 7.74 -2.09 2.14
N ALA A 141 7.82 -2.65 3.35
CA ALA A 141 7.27 -2.05 4.56
C ALA A 141 8.41 -1.49 5.43
N VAL A 142 8.22 -0.27 5.94
CA VAL A 142 9.19 0.44 6.79
C VAL A 142 8.51 0.93 8.04
N MET A 143 8.98 0.48 9.18
CA MET A 143 8.49 0.91 10.50
C MET A 143 9.13 2.23 10.92
N PHE A 144 8.39 3.02 11.70
CA PHE A 144 8.92 4.22 12.34
C PHE A 144 8.72 4.13 13.85
N ASN A 145 9.79 4.41 14.60
CA ASN A 145 9.70 4.70 16.03
C ASN A 145 9.47 6.20 16.23
N GLU A 146 8.87 6.56 17.36
CA GLU A 146 8.94 7.95 17.81
C GLU A 146 10.39 8.34 18.12
N GLY A 147 10.78 9.54 17.65
CA GLY A 147 12.13 10.03 17.83
C GLY A 147 12.41 11.34 17.09
N LYS A 148 13.54 11.41 16.40
CA LYS A 148 13.87 12.59 15.59
C LYS A 148 12.92 12.73 14.41
N ALA A 149 12.59 13.98 14.05
CA ALA A 149 11.78 14.28 12.89
C ALA A 149 12.40 13.69 11.60
N SER A 150 11.55 13.14 10.76
CA SER A 150 11.90 12.62 9.44
C SER A 150 11.82 13.73 8.40
N GLN A 151 12.92 14.04 7.72
CA GLN A 151 12.93 15.00 6.61
C GLN A 151 12.07 14.53 5.43
N ALA A 152 11.97 13.22 5.20
CA ALA A 152 11.12 12.66 4.15
C ALA A 152 9.64 12.91 4.44
N LEU A 153 9.21 12.68 5.69
CA LEU A 153 7.85 12.97 6.12
C LEU A 153 7.55 14.47 6.14
N GLU A 154 8.51 15.31 6.53
CA GLU A 154 8.38 16.75 6.46
C GLU A 154 8.07 17.23 5.02
N LYS A 155 8.81 16.71 4.02
CA LYS A 155 8.56 17.00 2.61
C LYS A 155 7.19 16.51 2.14
N ALA A 156 6.80 15.27 2.53
CA ALA A 156 5.52 14.69 2.17
C ALA A 156 4.36 15.47 2.78
N TRP A 157 4.48 15.86 4.07
CA TRP A 157 3.38 16.44 4.83
C TRP A 157 3.29 17.95 4.79
N ALA A 158 4.32 18.64 4.23
CA ALA A 158 4.24 20.09 4.02
C ALA A 158 2.98 20.55 3.28
N GLN A 159 2.38 19.66 2.49
CA GLN A 159 1.13 19.91 1.75
C GLN A 159 0.18 18.70 1.86
N MET A 160 0.13 18.08 3.04
CA MET A 160 -0.73 16.91 3.27
C MET A 160 -2.21 17.30 3.14
N PRO A 161 -2.95 16.65 2.21
CA PRO A 161 -4.37 16.93 2.01
C PRO A 161 -5.17 16.57 3.26
N GLN A 162 -6.01 17.50 3.72
CA GLN A 162 -6.75 17.39 4.98
C GLN A 162 -8.06 16.61 4.82
N LYS A 163 -8.61 16.54 3.60
CA LYS A 163 -9.91 15.91 3.34
C LYS A 163 -9.79 14.79 2.34
N ALA A 164 -10.62 13.76 2.53
CA ALA A 164 -10.75 12.67 1.58
C ALA A 164 -11.09 13.19 0.17
N GLY A 165 -10.40 12.65 -0.84
CA GLY A 165 -10.52 13.04 -2.24
C GLY A 165 -9.64 14.22 -2.66
N GLU A 166 -9.04 14.94 -1.72
CA GLU A 166 -8.13 16.04 -2.06
C GLU A 166 -6.77 15.53 -2.55
N LYS A 167 -6.21 16.27 -3.50
CA LYS A 167 -4.89 16.05 -4.08
C LYS A 167 -4.09 17.34 -4.07
N MET A 168 -2.81 17.24 -3.76
CA MET A 168 -1.89 18.37 -3.74
C MET A 168 -0.62 18.02 -4.50
N SER A 169 0.01 19.03 -5.11
CA SER A 169 1.35 18.88 -5.64
C SER A 169 2.36 18.99 -4.50
N LEU A 170 3.36 18.11 -4.49
CA LEU A 170 4.46 18.23 -3.53
C LEU A 170 5.32 19.46 -3.87
N ALA A 171 5.57 20.31 -2.89
CA ALA A 171 6.43 21.50 -3.05
C ALA A 171 7.91 21.13 -3.33
N ALA A 172 8.35 20.00 -2.80
CA ALA A 172 9.70 19.48 -2.97
C ALA A 172 9.67 18.07 -3.56
N LYS A 173 10.64 17.77 -4.42
CA LYS A 173 10.81 16.41 -4.93
C LYS A 173 11.16 15.47 -3.77
N LEU A 174 10.37 14.44 -3.61
CA LEU A 174 10.58 13.39 -2.62
C LEU A 174 11.13 12.16 -3.33
N SER A 175 12.27 11.66 -2.86
CA SER A 175 12.80 10.38 -3.31
C SER A 175 12.32 9.27 -2.38
N PRO A 176 11.77 8.16 -2.91
CA PRO A 176 11.42 7.00 -2.08
C PRO A 176 12.63 6.42 -1.32
N LEU A 177 13.87 6.70 -1.75
CA LEU A 177 15.08 6.33 -1.00
C LEU A 177 15.15 6.99 0.39
N GLU A 178 14.54 8.16 0.55
CA GLU A 178 14.53 8.90 1.82
C GLU A 178 13.64 8.22 2.87
N ILE A 179 12.76 7.30 2.46
CA ILE A 179 11.87 6.49 3.32
C ILE A 179 12.49 5.11 3.60
N LEU A 180 13.70 4.84 3.15
CA LEU A 180 14.38 3.57 3.40
C LEU A 180 15.46 3.72 4.46
N PRO A 181 15.64 2.73 5.37
CA PRO A 181 16.76 2.72 6.27
C PRO A 181 18.08 2.50 5.52
N LYS A 182 19.21 2.93 6.11
CA LYS A 182 20.55 2.69 5.53
C LYS A 182 20.89 1.20 5.47
N LYS A 183 20.60 0.46 6.52
CA LYS A 183 20.70 -1.00 6.55
C LYS A 183 19.41 -1.57 6.00
N ARG A 184 19.50 -2.43 5.00
CA ARG A 184 18.37 -2.90 4.21
C ARG A 184 18.07 -4.39 4.37
N ASP A 185 18.49 -4.96 5.51
CA ASP A 185 18.08 -6.30 5.90
C ASP A 185 16.58 -6.31 6.13
N TYR A 186 15.94 -7.40 5.72
CA TYR A 186 14.49 -7.47 5.72
C TYR A 186 13.97 -8.84 6.15
N TYR A 187 12.73 -8.88 6.59
CA TYR A 187 11.93 -10.09 6.72
C TYR A 187 11.12 -10.27 5.45
N ARG A 188 10.85 -11.51 5.10
CA ARG A 188 10.07 -11.84 3.91
C ARG A 188 8.96 -12.83 4.23
N PHE A 189 7.76 -12.56 3.72
CA PHE A 189 6.64 -13.50 3.71
C PHE A 189 5.73 -13.23 2.52
N ASN A 190 4.85 -14.18 2.20
CA ASN A 190 3.80 -14.00 1.19
C ASN A 190 2.48 -13.71 1.90
N GLY A 191 1.77 -12.71 1.41
CA GLY A 191 0.53 -12.25 2.01
C GLY A 191 -0.45 -11.68 0.99
N SER A 192 -1.17 -10.65 1.39
CA SER A 192 -2.21 -9.99 0.60
C SER A 192 -2.06 -8.47 0.62
N LEU A 193 -2.90 -7.78 -0.13
CA LEU A 193 -3.25 -6.40 0.17
C LEU A 193 -3.90 -6.33 1.56
N THR A 194 -3.65 -5.26 2.30
CA THR A 194 -4.21 -5.03 3.65
C THR A 194 -5.56 -4.31 3.63
N THR A 195 -6.02 -3.91 2.45
CA THR A 195 -7.33 -3.29 2.22
C THR A 195 -8.10 -4.05 1.15
N PRO A 196 -9.43 -3.95 1.09
CA PRO A 196 -10.20 -4.51 -0.01
C PRO A 196 -9.62 -4.13 -1.38
N PRO A 197 -9.54 -5.09 -2.31
CA PRO A 197 -10.14 -6.43 -2.30
C PRO A 197 -9.32 -7.52 -1.60
N CYS A 198 -8.27 -7.22 -0.84
CA CYS A 198 -7.43 -8.14 -0.07
C CYS A 198 -6.78 -9.24 -0.92
N SER A 199 -6.49 -8.96 -2.18
CA SER A 199 -5.91 -9.94 -3.12
C SER A 199 -4.63 -10.54 -2.56
N GLU A 200 -4.55 -11.87 -2.57
CA GLU A 200 -3.39 -12.63 -2.11
C GLU A 200 -2.28 -12.70 -3.18
N GLY A 201 -1.12 -13.24 -2.83
CA GLY A 201 0.05 -13.34 -3.73
C GLY A 201 1.01 -12.16 -3.64
N VAL A 202 0.81 -11.24 -2.68
CA VAL A 202 1.71 -10.10 -2.45
C VAL A 202 3.00 -10.56 -1.77
N ARG A 203 4.15 -10.18 -2.31
CA ARG A 203 5.47 -10.36 -1.67
C ARG A 203 5.72 -9.25 -0.69
N TRP A 204 5.77 -9.57 0.59
CA TRP A 204 6.08 -8.64 1.66
C TRP A 204 7.57 -8.68 2.01
N LEU A 205 8.17 -7.49 2.06
CA LEU A 205 9.59 -7.23 2.32
C LEU A 205 9.66 -6.19 3.44
N VAL A 206 9.64 -6.65 4.70
CA VAL A 206 9.56 -5.77 5.88
C VAL A 206 10.97 -5.42 6.36
N MET A 207 11.36 -4.15 6.30
CA MET A 207 12.68 -3.70 6.73
C MET A 207 12.89 -3.97 8.22
N LYS A 208 14.05 -4.56 8.58
CA LYS A 208 14.39 -4.89 9.97
C LYS A 208 14.72 -3.66 10.82
N HIS A 209 15.17 -2.59 10.20
CA HIS A 209 15.64 -1.38 10.87
C HIS A 209 14.60 -0.27 10.73
N PRO A 210 13.94 0.15 11.82
CA PRO A 210 12.98 1.23 11.76
C PRO A 210 13.67 2.58 11.53
N LEU A 211 12.96 3.48 10.90
CA LEU A 211 13.24 4.91 10.87
C LEU A 211 12.68 5.60 12.12
N THR A 212 12.81 6.92 12.18
CA THR A 212 12.16 7.74 13.21
C THR A 212 11.28 8.79 12.60
N ALA A 213 10.19 9.10 13.31
CA ALA A 213 9.34 10.27 13.07
C ALA A 213 9.18 11.01 14.39
N SER A 214 9.03 12.34 14.35
CA SER A 214 8.71 13.06 15.57
C SER A 214 7.28 12.77 16.01
N LYS A 215 7.01 12.93 17.31
CA LYS A 215 5.64 12.83 17.85
C LYS A 215 4.68 13.71 17.08
N ALA A 216 5.06 14.96 16.78
CA ALA A 216 4.24 15.89 16.02
C ALA A 216 3.91 15.37 14.61
N GLN A 217 4.86 14.75 13.90
CA GLN A 217 4.62 14.17 12.59
C GLN A 217 3.64 12.99 12.63
N ILE A 218 3.76 12.15 13.66
CA ILE A 218 2.86 10.99 13.87
C ILE A 218 1.43 11.49 14.19
N GLU A 219 1.32 12.46 15.09
CA GLU A 219 0.04 13.05 15.50
C GLU A 219 -0.64 13.81 14.36
N GLU A 220 0.13 14.51 13.52
CA GLU A 220 -0.39 15.20 12.34
C GLU A 220 -1.04 14.21 11.35
N PHE A 221 -0.36 13.10 11.05
CA PHE A 221 -0.94 12.06 10.20
C PHE A 221 -2.20 11.44 10.83
N ALA A 222 -2.13 11.07 12.12
CA ALA A 222 -3.27 10.50 12.85
C ALA A 222 -4.47 11.46 12.89
N HIS A 223 -4.21 12.78 13.02
CA HIS A 223 -5.25 13.81 12.99
C HIS A 223 -5.96 13.85 11.63
N VAL A 224 -5.21 13.81 10.53
CA VAL A 224 -5.77 13.81 9.16
C VAL A 224 -6.58 12.56 8.88
N MET A 225 -6.18 11.43 9.43
CA MET A 225 -6.93 10.18 9.26
C MET A 225 -8.18 10.08 10.12
N HIS A 226 -8.30 10.86 11.20
CA HIS A 226 -9.41 10.87 12.18
C HIS A 226 -9.61 9.54 12.95
N HIS A 227 -9.02 8.45 12.53
CA HIS A 227 -9.11 7.11 13.13
C HIS A 227 -7.85 6.29 12.78
N PRO A 228 -7.55 5.24 13.55
CA PRO A 228 -6.54 4.27 13.16
C PRO A 228 -6.87 3.66 11.79
N ASN A 229 -5.90 3.65 10.88
CA ASN A 229 -6.07 3.13 9.52
C ASN A 229 -5.25 1.84 9.30
N ASN A 230 -5.29 0.97 10.28
CA ASN A 230 -4.60 -0.32 10.28
C ASN A 230 -5.59 -1.48 10.40
N ARG A 231 -5.49 -2.44 9.50
CA ARG A 231 -6.23 -3.70 9.58
C ARG A 231 -5.71 -4.53 10.77
N PRO A 232 -6.56 -5.21 11.55
CA PRO A 232 -6.10 -6.18 12.55
C PRO A 232 -5.20 -7.27 11.94
N VAL A 233 -4.21 -7.74 12.72
CA VAL A 233 -3.31 -8.82 12.28
C VAL A 233 -4.07 -10.09 11.95
N GLN A 234 -3.63 -10.75 10.90
CA GLN A 234 -4.20 -11.99 10.37
C GLN A 234 -3.36 -13.19 10.80
N ALA A 235 -3.97 -14.37 10.84
CA ALA A 235 -3.28 -15.61 11.18
C ALA A 235 -2.14 -15.89 10.18
N VAL A 236 -0.97 -16.24 10.69
CA VAL A 236 0.19 -16.62 9.84
C VAL A 236 -0.10 -17.93 9.09
N ASN A 237 -0.90 -18.83 9.70
CA ASN A 237 -1.18 -20.17 9.18
C ASN A 237 0.15 -20.93 8.91
N ALA A 238 0.26 -21.63 7.77
CA ALA A 238 1.45 -22.37 7.40
C ALA A 238 2.52 -21.56 6.63
N ARG A 239 2.42 -20.24 6.63
CA ARG A 239 3.36 -19.39 5.88
C ARG A 239 4.70 -19.25 6.61
N PRO A 240 5.83 -19.47 5.91
CA PRO A 240 7.13 -19.14 6.47
C PRO A 240 7.33 -17.63 6.55
N VAL A 241 7.96 -17.17 7.65
CA VAL A 241 8.49 -15.82 7.78
C VAL A 241 10.01 -15.93 7.76
N LEU A 242 10.62 -15.52 6.67
CA LEU A 242 12.07 -15.64 6.44
C LEU A 242 12.81 -14.41 6.97
N GLN A 243 14.08 -14.61 7.45
CA GLN A 243 14.96 -13.51 7.87
C GLN A 243 16.41 -13.69 7.42
#